data_8bf1da53cdd3a7713d33cfdc6ba19051
#
_entry.id   8bf1da53cdd3a7713d33cfdc6ba19051
#
_cell.length_a   1.000
_cell.length_b   1.000
_cell.length_c   1.000
_cell.angle_alpha   90.00
_cell.angle_beta   90.00
_cell.angle_gamma   90.00
#
_symmetry.space_group_name_H-M   'P 1'
#
loop_
_entity.id
_entity.type
_entity.pdbx_description
1 polymer ?
#
loop_
_entity_poly.entity_id
_entity_poly.type
_entity_poly.pdbx_seq_one_letter_code
_entity_poly.pdbx_strand_id
1 'polypeptide(L)'
;QREDKGIEPLRIDHNIRVASISKLLVAIGVMRLVDQGQISLEQDASKYLGWELRNPLFPDRAVTLRMLLDHTSSVRDGTRYFIAAGEGRLKDFFDPNSKHWDAGGHWSGQIRESPGSYFEYANLNFGLVAEIIERVSGQRFDQFMQDEVIAPLGMTGSFNPCMLPRDQRAAGFRKRNANDEW
;
A
#
# COMPACT_ATOMS: atom_id res chain seq x y z
N GLN A 1 4.01 8.60 -20.54
CA GLN A 1 5.03 9.61 -20.94
C GLN A 1 4.29 10.79 -21.55
N ARG A 2 4.21 11.93 -20.85
CA ARG A 2 3.92 13.19 -21.51
C ARG A 2 5.21 13.61 -22.18
N GLU A 3 5.22 13.56 -23.48
CA GLU A 3 6.18 14.30 -24.28
C GLU A 3 6.03 15.77 -23.95
N ASP A 4 7.15 16.40 -23.73
CA ASP A 4 7.47 17.78 -23.44
C ASP A 4 6.48 18.81 -24.05
N LYS A 5 5.35 18.97 -23.39
CA LYS A 5 4.44 20.10 -23.62
C LYS A 5 4.66 21.08 -22.49
N GLY A 6 5.61 21.97 -22.65
CA GLY A 6 5.84 23.19 -21.90
C GLY A 6 5.30 23.26 -20.45
N ILE A 7 5.86 24.06 -19.62
CA ILE A 7 5.41 24.30 -18.24
C ILE A 7 3.98 24.87 -18.29
N GLU A 8 2.97 24.02 -18.05
CA GLU A 8 1.60 24.50 -17.82
C GLU A 8 1.46 24.92 -16.34
N PRO A 9 0.86 26.08 -16.07
CA PRO A 9 0.55 26.49 -14.70
C PRO A 9 -0.33 25.44 -14.00
N LEU A 10 -0.07 25.17 -12.73
CA LEU A 10 -0.93 24.33 -11.91
C LEU A 10 -2.28 25.02 -11.72
N ARG A 11 -3.38 24.32 -12.03
CA ARG A 11 -4.74 24.80 -11.86
C ARG A 11 -5.39 24.13 -10.64
N ILE A 12 -6.43 24.74 -10.11
CA ILE A 12 -7.16 24.24 -8.93
C ILE A 12 -7.87 22.90 -9.21
N ASP A 13 -8.18 22.60 -10.45
CA ASP A 13 -8.84 21.37 -10.90
C ASP A 13 -7.83 20.25 -11.26
N HIS A 14 -6.53 20.50 -11.10
CA HIS A 14 -5.52 19.47 -11.34
C HIS A 14 -5.43 18.49 -10.17
N ASN A 15 -5.47 17.19 -10.51
CA ASN A 15 -5.16 16.12 -9.58
C ASN A 15 -3.66 15.93 -9.48
N ILE A 16 -3.11 16.06 -8.29
CA ILE A 16 -1.69 15.86 -8.00
C ILE A 16 -1.46 14.58 -7.18
N ARG A 17 -0.25 14.02 -7.31
CA ARG A 17 0.13 12.87 -6.49
C ARG A 17 0.41 13.33 -5.05
N VAL A 18 -0.39 12.85 -4.10
CA VAL A 18 -0.25 13.18 -2.67
C VAL A 18 0.60 12.16 -1.89
N ALA A 19 1.21 11.20 -2.57
CA ALA A 19 2.11 10.20 -2.00
C ALA A 19 1.51 9.54 -0.73
N SER A 20 2.26 9.49 0.38
CA SER A 20 1.87 8.77 1.60
C SER A 20 0.67 9.37 2.34
N ILE A 21 0.21 10.57 2.01
CA ILE A 21 -1.07 11.10 2.50
C ILE A 21 -2.23 10.16 2.10
N SER A 22 -2.10 9.46 0.96
CA SER A 22 -3.06 8.45 0.52
C SER A 22 -3.33 7.36 1.55
N LYS A 23 -2.39 7.08 2.46
CA LYS A 23 -2.55 6.05 3.50
C LYS A 23 -3.69 6.38 4.47
N LEU A 24 -3.95 7.68 4.69
CA LEU A 24 -5.11 8.11 5.50
C LEU A 24 -6.42 7.62 4.87
N LEU A 25 -6.59 7.80 3.56
CA LEU A 25 -7.79 7.33 2.85
C LEU A 25 -7.90 5.81 2.88
N VAL A 26 -6.77 5.09 2.73
CA VAL A 26 -6.75 3.63 2.86
C VAL A 26 -7.22 3.18 4.24
N ALA A 27 -6.76 3.85 5.30
CA ALA A 27 -7.22 3.56 6.66
C ALA A 27 -8.73 3.81 6.83
N ILE A 28 -9.29 4.86 6.20
CA ILE A 28 -10.75 5.09 6.16
C ILE A 28 -11.46 3.92 5.46
N GLY A 29 -10.92 3.42 4.33
CA GLY A 29 -11.46 2.25 3.63
C GLY A 29 -11.47 0.99 4.50
N VAL A 30 -10.40 0.76 5.28
CA VAL A 30 -10.36 -0.32 6.27
C VAL A 30 -11.45 -0.13 7.32
N MET A 31 -11.62 1.07 7.86
CA MET A 31 -12.64 1.34 8.88
C MET A 31 -14.07 1.14 8.34
N ARG A 32 -14.32 1.41 7.07
CA ARG A 32 -15.61 1.06 6.42
C ARG A 32 -15.89 -0.44 6.50
N LEU A 33 -14.90 -1.28 6.19
CA LEU A 33 -15.05 -2.74 6.30
C LEU A 33 -15.19 -3.21 7.76
N VAL A 34 -14.55 -2.53 8.71
CA VAL A 34 -14.74 -2.78 10.15
C VAL A 34 -16.17 -2.46 10.58
N ASP A 35 -16.70 -1.28 10.21
CA ASP A 35 -18.05 -0.87 10.52
C ASP A 35 -19.12 -1.82 9.93
N GLN A 36 -18.82 -2.40 8.77
CA GLN A 36 -19.64 -3.42 8.12
C GLN A 36 -19.49 -4.82 8.75
N GLY A 37 -18.63 -4.98 9.75
CA GLY A 37 -18.37 -6.26 10.41
C GLY A 37 -17.63 -7.29 9.56
N GLN A 38 -17.05 -6.87 8.42
CA GLN A 38 -16.36 -7.77 7.49
C GLN A 38 -14.93 -8.09 7.94
N ILE A 39 -14.27 -7.17 8.65
CA ILE A 39 -12.91 -7.35 9.18
C ILE A 39 -12.80 -6.84 10.60
N SER A 40 -11.79 -7.34 11.31
CA SER A 40 -11.38 -6.87 12.64
C SER A 40 -9.92 -6.45 12.61
N LEU A 41 -9.61 -5.33 13.26
CA LEU A 41 -8.24 -4.83 13.36
C LEU A 41 -7.32 -5.80 14.12
N GLU A 42 -7.86 -6.54 15.08
CA GLU A 42 -7.12 -7.49 15.92
C GLU A 42 -6.96 -8.88 15.28
N GLN A 43 -7.62 -9.10 14.16
CA GLN A 43 -7.53 -10.38 13.48
C GLN A 43 -6.17 -10.52 12.79
N ASP A 44 -5.64 -11.74 12.83
CA ASP A 44 -4.49 -12.15 12.04
C ASP A 44 -4.71 -11.86 10.56
N ALA A 45 -3.84 -11.05 9.97
CA ALA A 45 -3.88 -10.63 8.57
C ALA A 45 -3.83 -11.84 7.61
N SER A 46 -3.18 -12.94 8.01
CA SER A 46 -3.10 -14.17 7.22
C SER A 46 -4.47 -14.72 6.83
N LYS A 47 -5.48 -14.55 7.70
CA LYS A 47 -6.84 -15.01 7.42
C LYS A 47 -7.50 -14.27 6.26
N TYR A 48 -7.23 -12.98 6.16
CA TYR A 48 -7.74 -12.16 5.07
C TYR A 48 -6.94 -12.34 3.79
N LEU A 49 -5.61 -12.47 3.93
CA LEU A 49 -4.69 -12.66 2.79
C LEU A 49 -4.84 -14.03 2.12
N GLY A 50 -5.33 -15.06 2.85
CA GLY A 50 -5.42 -16.42 2.35
C GLY A 50 -4.05 -17.11 2.17
N TRP A 51 -3.01 -16.56 2.78
CA TRP A 51 -1.68 -17.12 2.89
C TRP A 51 -1.02 -16.64 4.18
N GLU A 52 -0.04 -17.38 4.68
CA GLU A 52 0.58 -17.12 5.98
C GLU A 52 1.55 -15.94 5.92
N LEU A 53 1.25 -14.88 6.65
CA LEU A 53 2.10 -13.72 6.88
C LEU A 53 2.73 -13.84 8.27
N ARG A 54 3.99 -14.33 8.33
CA ARG A 54 4.72 -14.56 9.57
C ARG A 54 6.18 -14.14 9.43
N ASN A 55 6.66 -13.40 10.41
CA ASN A 55 8.09 -13.18 10.53
C ASN A 55 8.76 -14.49 10.96
N PRO A 56 9.71 -15.03 10.18
CA PRO A 56 10.38 -16.31 10.50
C PRO A 56 11.05 -16.35 11.87
N LEU A 57 11.45 -15.18 12.40
CA LEU A 57 12.02 -15.07 13.75
C LEU A 57 10.95 -15.19 14.85
N PHE A 58 9.68 -14.98 14.53
CA PHE A 58 8.53 -15.02 15.44
C PHE A 58 7.38 -15.85 14.85
N PRO A 59 7.58 -17.15 14.58
CA PRO A 59 6.60 -17.96 13.86
C PRO A 59 5.24 -18.07 14.59
N ASP A 60 5.26 -18.01 15.92
CA ASP A 60 4.05 -18.09 16.76
C ASP A 60 3.33 -16.74 16.95
N ARG A 61 3.91 -15.64 16.46
CA ARG A 61 3.32 -14.31 16.58
C ARG A 61 2.55 -13.92 15.33
N ALA A 62 1.24 -13.73 15.48
CA ALA A 62 0.41 -13.20 14.44
C ALA A 62 0.76 -11.74 14.10
N VAL A 63 0.72 -11.41 12.81
CA VAL A 63 0.69 -10.03 12.33
C VAL A 63 -0.77 -9.64 12.15
N THR A 64 -1.26 -8.68 12.94
CA THR A 64 -2.65 -8.22 12.85
C THR A 64 -2.81 -7.10 11.83
N LEU A 65 -4.06 -6.86 11.40
CA LEU A 65 -4.38 -5.73 10.52
C LEU A 65 -4.01 -4.39 11.17
N ARG A 66 -4.19 -4.25 12.49
CA ARG A 66 -3.75 -3.07 13.26
C ARG A 66 -2.26 -2.83 13.10
N MET A 67 -1.44 -3.88 13.26
CA MET A 67 0.02 -3.77 13.16
C MET A 67 0.49 -3.36 11.75
N LEU A 68 -0.26 -3.69 10.70
CA LEU A 68 0.03 -3.20 9.36
C LEU A 68 -0.27 -1.69 9.24
N LEU A 69 -1.40 -1.24 9.81
CA LEU A 69 -1.82 0.16 9.74
C LEU A 69 -0.92 1.10 10.56
N ASP A 70 -0.48 0.67 11.74
CA ASP A 70 0.34 1.47 12.64
C ASP A 70 1.86 1.24 12.48
N HIS A 71 2.25 0.44 11.47
CA HIS A 71 3.64 0.14 11.16
C HIS A 71 4.42 -0.58 12.28
N THR A 72 3.74 -1.42 13.07
CA THR A 72 4.39 -2.26 14.10
C THR A 72 4.45 -3.75 13.72
N SER A 73 4.16 -4.09 12.48
CA SER A 73 4.06 -5.47 11.98
C SER A 73 5.39 -6.26 11.92
N SER A 74 6.53 -5.61 12.12
CA SER A 74 7.88 -6.10 11.80
C SER A 74 8.17 -6.27 10.28
N VAL A 75 7.24 -5.92 9.40
CA VAL A 75 7.47 -5.89 7.95
C VAL A 75 8.38 -4.71 7.59
N ARG A 76 9.23 -4.92 6.59
CA ARG A 76 10.18 -3.94 6.04
C ARG A 76 10.00 -3.80 4.52
N ASP A 77 10.40 -2.67 3.99
CA ASP A 77 10.36 -2.45 2.52
C ASP A 77 11.43 -3.27 1.78
N GLY A 78 12.46 -3.75 2.47
CA GLY A 78 13.57 -4.47 1.85
C GLY A 78 14.31 -3.60 0.82
N THR A 79 14.94 -4.23 -0.15
CA THR A 79 15.57 -3.53 -1.29
C THR A 79 14.53 -3.06 -2.30
N ARG A 80 13.35 -3.68 -2.32
CA ARG A 80 12.23 -3.36 -3.21
C ARG A 80 10.91 -3.69 -2.50
N TYR A 81 9.93 -2.80 -2.60
CA TYR A 81 8.59 -2.99 -2.02
C TYR A 81 7.47 -2.97 -3.07
N PHE A 82 7.80 -3.12 -4.34
CA PHE A 82 6.83 -3.23 -5.43
C PHE A 82 7.25 -4.32 -6.42
N ILE A 83 6.25 -4.94 -7.03
CA ILE A 83 6.41 -5.91 -8.12
C ILE A 83 5.67 -5.34 -9.33
N ALA A 84 6.29 -5.36 -10.50
CA ALA A 84 5.64 -4.90 -11.71
C ALA A 84 4.48 -5.82 -12.10
N ALA A 85 3.49 -5.26 -12.78
CA ALA A 85 2.33 -6.02 -13.21
C ALA A 85 2.76 -7.23 -14.08
N GLY A 86 2.27 -8.42 -13.71
CA GLY A 86 2.60 -9.67 -14.40
C GLY A 86 3.90 -10.36 -13.94
N GLU A 87 4.70 -9.74 -13.06
CA GLU A 87 5.97 -10.31 -12.59
C GLU A 87 5.85 -11.13 -11.30
N GLY A 88 4.74 -11.02 -10.59
CA GLY A 88 4.52 -11.73 -9.32
C GLY A 88 3.39 -11.11 -8.49
N ARG A 89 3.32 -11.52 -7.22
CA ARG A 89 2.32 -11.07 -6.24
C ARG A 89 3.02 -10.64 -4.95
N LEU A 90 2.35 -9.87 -4.08
CA LEU A 90 2.95 -9.41 -2.81
C LEU A 90 3.43 -10.55 -1.93
N LYS A 91 2.74 -11.70 -1.91
CA LYS A 91 3.17 -12.88 -1.17
C LYS A 91 4.59 -13.34 -1.54
N ASP A 92 5.04 -13.05 -2.77
CA ASP A 92 6.33 -13.51 -3.28
C ASP A 92 7.52 -12.83 -2.57
N PHE A 93 7.29 -11.70 -1.90
CA PHE A 93 8.27 -11.06 -1.00
C PHE A 93 8.52 -11.88 0.28
N PHE A 94 7.57 -12.73 0.64
CA PHE A 94 7.56 -13.52 1.89
C PHE A 94 7.78 -15.02 1.66
N ASP A 95 7.96 -15.44 0.41
CA ASP A 95 8.22 -16.83 0.04
C ASP A 95 9.72 -17.05 -0.21
N PRO A 96 10.42 -17.88 0.61
CA PRO A 96 11.84 -18.16 0.44
C PRO A 96 12.22 -18.76 -0.93
N ASN A 97 11.26 -19.35 -1.63
CA ASN A 97 11.49 -19.93 -2.97
C ASN A 97 11.25 -18.92 -4.10
N SER A 98 10.81 -17.73 -3.79
CA SER A 98 10.55 -16.67 -4.77
C SER A 98 11.82 -15.90 -5.14
N LYS A 99 11.93 -15.49 -6.40
CA LYS A 99 12.95 -14.52 -6.84
C LYS A 99 12.85 -13.15 -6.16
N HIS A 100 11.73 -12.87 -5.48
CA HIS A 100 11.46 -11.61 -4.78
C HIS A 100 11.74 -11.68 -3.27
N TRP A 101 12.23 -12.80 -2.76
CA TRP A 101 12.46 -13.04 -1.32
C TRP A 101 13.44 -12.08 -0.63
N ASP A 102 14.40 -11.51 -1.37
CA ASP A 102 15.41 -10.54 -0.84
C ASP A 102 16.14 -11.05 0.43
N ALA A 103 16.48 -12.35 0.47
CA ALA A 103 17.11 -13.00 1.63
C ALA A 103 16.42 -12.73 2.97
N GLY A 104 15.10 -12.54 2.96
CA GLY A 104 14.31 -12.22 4.17
C GLY A 104 14.29 -10.74 4.54
N GLY A 105 14.84 -9.86 3.69
CA GLY A 105 14.93 -8.42 3.94
C GLY A 105 13.58 -7.69 4.11
N HIS A 106 12.47 -8.38 3.84
CA HIS A 106 11.12 -7.86 4.09
C HIS A 106 10.63 -8.08 5.52
N TRP A 107 11.48 -8.63 6.40
CA TRP A 107 11.22 -8.79 7.82
C TRP A 107 12.31 -8.14 8.67
N SER A 108 11.93 -7.66 9.86
CA SER A 108 12.94 -7.36 10.87
C SER A 108 13.62 -8.64 11.34
N GLY A 109 14.95 -8.65 11.34
CA GLY A 109 15.78 -9.71 11.87
C GLY A 109 16.17 -9.52 13.36
N GLN A 110 15.54 -8.56 14.08
CA GLN A 110 15.93 -8.23 15.46
C GLN A 110 14.88 -8.72 16.47
N ILE A 111 15.35 -9.42 17.52
CA ILE A 111 14.47 -9.98 18.57
C ILE A 111 13.62 -8.90 19.26
N ARG A 112 14.15 -7.70 19.46
CA ARG A 112 13.42 -6.57 20.07
C ARG A 112 12.30 -6.00 19.18
N GLU A 113 12.28 -6.34 17.90
CA GLU A 113 11.36 -5.80 16.90
C GLU A 113 10.31 -6.85 16.49
N SER A 114 9.84 -7.61 17.48
CA SER A 114 8.76 -8.58 17.26
C SER A 114 7.47 -7.86 16.84
N PRO A 115 6.56 -8.54 16.08
CA PRO A 115 5.28 -7.95 15.72
C PRO A 115 4.55 -7.34 16.92
N GLY A 116 4.12 -6.09 16.79
CA GLY A 116 3.44 -5.30 17.81
C GLY A 116 4.36 -4.55 18.79
N SER A 117 5.69 -4.67 18.70
CA SER A 117 6.59 -4.10 19.70
C SER A 117 7.40 -2.88 19.24
N TYR A 118 7.57 -2.69 17.94
CA TYR A 118 8.45 -1.66 17.41
C TYR A 118 7.88 -1.00 16.17
N PHE A 119 7.88 0.34 16.15
CA PHE A 119 7.45 1.12 14.99
C PHE A 119 8.57 1.19 13.95
N GLU A 120 8.25 0.78 12.73
CA GLU A 120 9.11 1.00 11.58
C GLU A 120 8.25 1.20 10.33
N TYR A 121 8.35 2.37 9.76
CA TYR A 121 7.58 2.71 8.57
C TYR A 121 7.95 1.82 7.38
N ALA A 122 6.96 1.13 6.82
CA ALA A 122 7.12 0.35 5.60
C ALA A 122 5.93 0.57 4.65
N ASN A 123 6.23 0.87 3.38
CA ASN A 123 5.19 1.01 2.35
C ASN A 123 4.51 -0.32 2.06
N LEU A 124 5.25 -1.43 2.19
CA LEU A 124 4.75 -2.77 1.97
C LEU A 124 3.58 -3.12 2.89
N ASN A 125 3.54 -2.57 4.13
CA ASN A 125 2.38 -2.72 5.01
C ASN A 125 1.08 -2.30 4.32
N PHE A 126 1.08 -1.15 3.65
CA PHE A 126 -0.12 -0.65 2.96
C PHE A 126 -0.39 -1.36 1.64
N GLY A 127 0.60 -1.99 1.02
CA GLY A 127 0.39 -2.94 -0.07
C GLY A 127 -0.41 -4.16 0.41
N LEU A 128 -0.03 -4.73 1.57
CA LEU A 128 -0.75 -5.84 2.20
C LEU A 128 -2.18 -5.44 2.61
N VAL A 129 -2.35 -4.24 3.18
CA VAL A 129 -3.69 -3.71 3.50
C VAL A 129 -4.55 -3.58 2.25
N ALA A 130 -4.00 -3.10 1.13
CA ALA A 130 -4.73 -3.01 -0.13
C ALA A 130 -5.15 -4.39 -0.65
N GLU A 131 -4.28 -5.41 -0.56
CA GLU A 131 -4.63 -6.80 -0.91
C GLU A 131 -5.74 -7.34 0.00
N ILE A 132 -5.72 -7.03 1.31
CA ILE A 132 -6.79 -7.41 2.24
C ILE A 132 -8.13 -6.77 1.82
N ILE A 133 -8.13 -5.48 1.50
CA ILE A 133 -9.32 -4.78 1.01
C ILE A 133 -9.89 -5.48 -0.22
N GLU A 134 -9.05 -5.79 -1.23
CA GLU A 134 -9.50 -6.50 -2.43
C GLU A 134 -10.12 -7.86 -2.14
N ARG A 135 -9.47 -8.65 -1.28
CA ARG A 135 -9.91 -10.01 -0.96
C ARG A 135 -11.21 -10.04 -0.18
N VAL A 136 -11.38 -9.12 0.74
CA VAL A 136 -12.58 -9.07 1.59
C VAL A 136 -13.75 -8.45 0.85
N SER A 137 -13.54 -7.35 0.12
CA SER A 137 -14.61 -6.68 -0.63
C SER A 137 -14.99 -7.39 -1.93
N GLY A 138 -14.09 -8.23 -2.48
CA GLY A 138 -14.25 -8.81 -3.81
C GLY A 138 -14.11 -7.81 -4.96
N GLN A 139 -13.70 -6.58 -4.67
CA GLN A 139 -13.52 -5.50 -5.63
C GLN A 139 -12.03 -5.21 -5.84
N ARG A 140 -11.66 -4.66 -6.99
CA ARG A 140 -10.32 -4.08 -7.15
C ARG A 140 -10.15 -2.93 -6.17
N PHE A 141 -8.94 -2.79 -5.62
CA PHE A 141 -8.63 -1.77 -4.63
C PHE A 141 -9.01 -0.34 -5.06
N ASP A 142 -8.65 0.05 -6.28
CA ASP A 142 -8.97 1.38 -6.80
C ASP A 142 -10.48 1.63 -6.93
N GLN A 143 -11.25 0.60 -7.30
CA GLN A 143 -12.70 0.68 -7.42
C GLN A 143 -13.35 0.78 -6.03
N PHE A 144 -12.96 -0.09 -5.09
CA PHE A 144 -13.43 -0.03 -3.71
C PHE A 144 -13.18 1.35 -3.09
N MET A 145 -11.95 1.87 -3.24
CA MET A 145 -11.61 3.18 -2.71
C MET A 145 -12.41 4.31 -3.36
N GLN A 146 -12.73 4.18 -4.64
CA GLN A 146 -13.58 5.14 -5.34
C GLN A 146 -15.01 5.13 -4.78
N ASP A 147 -15.60 3.95 -4.66
CA ASP A 147 -17.01 3.79 -4.30
C ASP A 147 -17.28 4.02 -2.81
N GLU A 148 -16.39 3.53 -1.95
CA GLU A 148 -16.61 3.51 -0.51
C GLU A 148 -15.97 4.70 0.25
N VAL A 149 -15.00 5.39 -0.39
CA VAL A 149 -14.27 6.47 0.29
C VAL A 149 -14.31 7.78 -0.49
N ILE A 150 -13.82 7.80 -1.73
CA ILE A 150 -13.59 9.04 -2.46
C ILE A 150 -14.92 9.70 -2.85
N ALA A 151 -15.82 8.96 -3.49
CA ALA A 151 -17.10 9.48 -3.95
C ALA A 151 -18.03 9.88 -2.78
N PRO A 152 -18.20 9.09 -1.70
CA PRO A 152 -18.99 9.50 -0.55
C PRO A 152 -18.49 10.77 0.16
N LEU A 153 -17.19 11.05 0.09
CA LEU A 153 -16.61 12.29 0.63
C LEU A 153 -16.71 13.48 -0.33
N GLY A 154 -17.30 13.31 -1.51
CA GLY A 154 -17.40 14.35 -2.54
C GLY A 154 -16.04 14.78 -3.12
N MET A 155 -15.02 13.93 -2.99
CA MET A 155 -13.66 14.21 -3.46
C MET A 155 -13.49 13.86 -4.93
N THR A 156 -12.65 14.62 -5.62
CA THR A 156 -12.10 14.25 -6.94
C THR A 156 -10.71 13.68 -6.76
N GLY A 157 -10.49 12.47 -7.25
CA GLY A 157 -9.21 11.79 -7.14
C GLY A 157 -9.34 10.31 -7.49
N SER A 158 -8.23 9.60 -7.58
CA SER A 158 -8.24 8.15 -7.78
C SER A 158 -6.92 7.52 -7.37
N PHE A 159 -6.98 6.28 -6.89
CA PHE A 159 -5.79 5.43 -6.72
C PHE A 159 -5.28 4.85 -8.05
N ASN A 160 -6.07 4.99 -9.11
CA ASN A 160 -5.68 4.63 -10.47
C ASN A 160 -5.71 5.87 -11.38
N PRO A 161 -4.54 6.42 -11.76
CA PRO A 161 -4.49 7.63 -12.60
C PRO A 161 -5.21 7.49 -13.94
N CYS A 162 -5.39 6.26 -14.44
CA CYS A 162 -6.13 6.03 -15.69
C CYS A 162 -7.62 6.35 -15.58
N MET A 163 -8.17 6.38 -14.36
CA MET A 163 -9.56 6.75 -14.09
C MET A 163 -9.81 8.26 -14.10
N LEU A 164 -8.75 9.07 -14.04
CA LEU A 164 -8.88 10.54 -14.06
C LEU A 164 -8.92 11.07 -15.49
N PRO A 165 -9.65 12.18 -15.76
CA PRO A 165 -9.59 12.89 -17.01
C PRO A 165 -8.14 13.31 -17.35
N ARG A 166 -7.76 13.17 -18.62
CA ARG A 166 -6.37 13.43 -19.03
C ARG A 166 -5.92 14.87 -18.81
N ASP A 167 -6.82 15.82 -19.02
CA ASP A 167 -6.60 17.26 -18.85
C ASP A 167 -6.50 17.69 -17.40
N GLN A 168 -7.00 16.86 -16.46
CA GLN A 168 -6.91 17.09 -15.00
C GLN A 168 -5.74 16.38 -14.35
N ARG A 169 -4.96 15.57 -15.08
CA ARG A 169 -3.80 14.88 -14.52
C ARG A 169 -2.60 15.82 -14.50
N ALA A 170 -2.20 16.29 -13.33
CA ALA A 170 -0.94 16.99 -13.19
C ALA A 170 0.23 16.05 -13.48
N ALA A 171 1.29 16.58 -14.07
CA ALA A 171 2.56 15.86 -14.18
C ALA A 171 3.09 15.55 -12.78
N GLY A 172 3.55 14.32 -12.56
CA GLY A 172 4.20 13.98 -11.30
C GLY A 172 5.49 14.77 -11.15
N PHE A 173 5.69 15.41 -9.99
CA PHE A 173 6.97 16.00 -9.66
C PHE A 173 7.99 14.88 -9.49
N ARG A 174 9.09 14.92 -10.24
CA ARG A 174 10.28 14.11 -10.00
C ARG A 174 11.32 15.00 -9.34
N LYS A 175 12.02 14.45 -8.37
CA LYS A 175 13.21 15.11 -7.85
C LYS A 175 14.26 15.11 -8.97
N ARG A 176 14.85 16.26 -9.27
CA ARG A 176 16.01 16.33 -10.14
C ARG A 176 17.12 15.44 -9.60
N ASN A 177 17.80 14.71 -10.47
CA ASN A 177 19.02 14.00 -10.11
C ASN A 177 20.19 14.97 -9.93
N ALA A 178 21.35 14.47 -9.56
CA ALA A 178 22.56 15.30 -9.38
C ALA A 178 23.01 16.01 -10.67
N ASN A 179 22.52 15.57 -11.84
CA ASN A 179 22.81 16.14 -13.16
C ASN A 179 21.74 17.11 -13.64
N ASP A 180 20.82 17.54 -12.75
CA ASP A 180 19.70 18.43 -13.06
C ASP A 180 18.67 17.88 -14.08
N GLU A 181 18.64 16.55 -14.27
CA GLU A 181 17.65 15.84 -15.11
C GLU A 181 16.42 15.45 -14.30
N TRP A 182 15.23 15.48 -14.96
CA TRP A 182 13.94 15.15 -14.36
C TRP A 182 13.64 13.65 -14.39
#